data_2dcfb236a78e509845cba2cc186b2df6
#
_entry.id   2dcfb236a78e509845cba2cc186b2df6
#
_cell.length_a   1.000
_cell.length_b   1.000
_cell.length_c   1.000
_cell.angle_alpha   90.00
_cell.angle_beta   90.00
_cell.angle_gamma   90.00
#
_symmetry.space_group_name_H-M   'P 1'
#
loop_
_entity.id
_entity.type
_entity.pdbx_description
1 polymer ?
#
loop_
_entity_poly.entity_id
_entity_poly.type
_entity_poly.pdbx_seq_one_letter_code
_entity_poly.pdbx_strand_id
1 'polypeptide(L)'
;MKRIDCFIPFMNAEQVKNTVAGLKACDLVHNIYLLAGADAQGEVEGCEKIAIGNLNSSDTMKKIAAKADCDYAMLYTKYNSLEFGMFAVERMVKIADDSAAGMAYADHYNVVGDQRSNAPVIDYQQGSLRDDFDFGSVLLFNAAALKSAVAKIDKKYDFAGLYDVRLKITQEAELVHINEYLYSDVELDTRKSGEKIFDYVDPKNRGVQIEMEEACTAHLKAIGGYLEPKFKKIEFSAGNFEYEASVIIPVRNRIRTIRDAIKSVLSQKADFKFNLIVIDNHSTDGTTEAIDEFKGDDRLIHIIPERKDLGIGGCWNEGVHHPKCGKFAVQLDSDDVYRDENTLSIMVNAFYEQNCAMVVGTYMMTDFNMNMIAPGIIDHKEWTPENGRNNALRINGLGAPRAFYTPVLREVKVPNTSYGEDYALGLNFSREYQIGRVYEPVYNCRRWDDNSDASLDVVKMNAHNLYKDRIRTWELQARIAFNKKK
;
A
#
# COMPACT_ATOMS: atom_id res chain seq x y z
N MET A 1 -20.65 -29.59 19.11
CA MET A 1 -19.54 -29.56 18.11
C MET A 1 -19.83 -28.35 17.24
N LYS A 2 -18.84 -27.49 17.01
CA LYS A 2 -19.02 -26.30 16.14
C LYS A 2 -19.31 -26.73 14.70
N ARG A 3 -20.18 -25.97 14.01
CA ARG A 3 -20.59 -26.26 12.63
C ARG A 3 -20.32 -25.10 11.70
N ILE A 4 -20.19 -25.41 10.42
CA ILE A 4 -19.82 -24.46 9.37
C ILE A 4 -20.81 -24.52 8.21
N ASP A 5 -21.23 -23.35 7.75
CA ASP A 5 -21.85 -23.16 6.45
C ASP A 5 -20.79 -22.66 5.47
N CYS A 6 -20.64 -23.34 4.33
CA CYS A 6 -19.62 -23.05 3.32
C CYS A 6 -20.23 -22.35 2.12
N PHE A 7 -19.57 -21.28 1.64
CA PHE A 7 -20.00 -20.47 0.50
C PHE A 7 -18.92 -20.49 -0.57
N ILE A 8 -19.22 -21.02 -1.75
CA ILE A 8 -18.25 -21.28 -2.82
C ILE A 8 -18.72 -20.61 -4.11
N PRO A 9 -17.89 -19.78 -4.78
CA PRO A 9 -18.18 -19.27 -6.11
C PRO A 9 -18.39 -20.41 -7.11
N PHE A 10 -19.45 -20.32 -7.91
CA PHE A 10 -19.90 -21.38 -8.78
C PHE A 10 -20.06 -20.95 -10.23
N MET A 11 -19.41 -21.63 -11.14
CA MET A 11 -19.63 -21.51 -12.59
C MET A 11 -20.27 -22.80 -13.17
N ASN A 12 -19.77 -23.96 -12.77
CA ASN A 12 -20.32 -25.28 -13.20
C ASN A 12 -19.89 -26.41 -12.24
N ALA A 13 -20.50 -27.56 -12.38
CA ALA A 13 -20.27 -28.68 -11.48
C ALA A 13 -18.83 -29.23 -11.49
N GLU A 14 -18.15 -29.21 -12.64
CA GLU A 14 -16.77 -29.70 -12.74
C GLU A 14 -15.78 -28.79 -12.00
N GLN A 15 -15.98 -27.45 -12.06
CA GLN A 15 -15.15 -26.49 -11.35
C GLN A 15 -15.14 -26.73 -9.82
N VAL A 16 -16.28 -27.03 -9.22
CA VAL A 16 -16.40 -27.18 -7.76
C VAL A 16 -16.29 -28.62 -7.25
N LYS A 17 -16.17 -29.59 -8.13
CA LYS A 17 -16.25 -31.03 -7.82
C LYS A 17 -15.32 -31.45 -6.68
N ASN A 18 -14.04 -31.16 -6.78
CA ASN A 18 -13.05 -31.57 -5.77
C ASN A 18 -13.24 -30.77 -4.47
N THR A 19 -13.53 -29.46 -4.57
CA THR A 19 -13.82 -28.61 -3.41
C THR A 19 -15.03 -29.13 -2.62
N VAL A 20 -16.13 -29.44 -3.30
CA VAL A 20 -17.34 -29.97 -2.66
C VAL A 20 -17.09 -31.36 -2.06
N ALA A 21 -16.34 -32.22 -2.74
CA ALA A 21 -15.99 -33.53 -2.20
C ALA A 21 -15.15 -33.43 -0.92
N GLY A 22 -14.15 -32.51 -0.90
CA GLY A 22 -13.34 -32.28 0.29
C GLY A 22 -14.16 -31.70 1.46
N LEU A 23 -15.06 -30.76 1.19
CA LEU A 23 -15.95 -30.20 2.22
C LEU A 23 -16.94 -31.23 2.79
N LYS A 24 -17.53 -32.08 1.95
CA LYS A 24 -18.45 -33.18 2.38
C LYS A 24 -17.76 -34.22 3.23
N ALA A 25 -16.45 -34.36 3.10
CA ALA A 25 -15.66 -35.30 3.92
C ALA A 25 -15.39 -34.76 5.34
N CYS A 26 -15.67 -33.51 5.63
CA CYS A 26 -15.45 -32.91 6.94
C CYS A 26 -16.75 -32.87 7.74
N ASP A 27 -16.77 -33.56 8.91
CA ASP A 27 -17.95 -33.65 9.79
C ASP A 27 -18.44 -32.31 10.36
N LEU A 28 -17.62 -31.26 10.31
CA LEU A 28 -17.99 -29.91 10.76
C LEU A 28 -18.84 -29.16 9.74
N VAL A 29 -18.76 -29.53 8.45
CA VAL A 29 -19.51 -28.87 7.38
C VAL A 29 -20.98 -29.32 7.43
N HIS A 30 -21.87 -28.32 7.55
CA HIS A 30 -23.30 -28.53 7.64
C HIS A 30 -24.02 -28.30 6.30
N ASN A 31 -23.80 -27.12 5.72
CA ASN A 31 -24.36 -26.76 4.42
C ASN A 31 -23.27 -26.26 3.48
N ILE A 32 -23.48 -26.51 2.18
CA ILE A 32 -22.65 -25.98 1.11
C ILE A 32 -23.54 -25.17 0.18
N TYR A 33 -23.26 -23.87 0.10
CA TYR A 33 -23.94 -22.90 -0.75
C TYR A 33 -23.06 -22.54 -1.94
N LEU A 34 -23.64 -22.64 -3.14
CA LEU A 34 -22.99 -22.29 -4.41
C LEU A 34 -23.40 -20.86 -4.80
N LEU A 35 -22.45 -19.94 -4.76
CA LEU A 35 -22.63 -18.54 -5.13
C LEU A 35 -22.61 -18.42 -6.66
N ALA A 36 -23.79 -18.41 -7.29
CA ALA A 36 -23.97 -18.52 -8.72
C ALA A 36 -24.21 -17.16 -9.37
N GLY A 37 -23.32 -16.74 -10.26
CA GLY A 37 -23.54 -15.62 -11.17
C GLY A 37 -24.54 -15.95 -12.28
N ALA A 38 -24.88 -14.97 -13.11
CA ALA A 38 -25.87 -15.13 -14.19
C ALA A 38 -25.51 -16.23 -15.20
N ASP A 39 -24.21 -16.45 -15.44
CA ASP A 39 -23.71 -17.44 -16.43
C ASP A 39 -23.47 -18.82 -15.83
N ALA A 40 -23.74 -19.02 -14.54
CA ALA A 40 -23.50 -20.28 -13.84
C ALA A 40 -24.48 -21.38 -14.28
N GLN A 41 -23.93 -22.55 -14.64
CA GLN A 41 -24.70 -23.65 -15.21
C GLN A 41 -24.56 -24.96 -14.40
N GLY A 42 -25.60 -25.78 -14.47
CA GLY A 42 -25.63 -27.11 -13.83
C GLY A 42 -26.02 -27.05 -12.36
N GLU A 43 -26.14 -28.23 -11.72
CA GLU A 43 -26.45 -28.41 -10.30
C GLU A 43 -25.43 -29.34 -9.67
N VAL A 44 -25.29 -29.24 -8.35
CA VAL A 44 -24.43 -30.15 -7.57
C VAL A 44 -25.27 -30.75 -6.45
N GLU A 45 -25.34 -32.07 -6.42
CA GLU A 45 -26.14 -32.79 -5.42
C GLU A 45 -25.72 -32.43 -3.99
N GLY A 46 -26.69 -32.14 -3.13
CA GLY A 46 -26.46 -31.75 -1.72
C GLY A 46 -25.89 -30.36 -1.53
N CYS A 47 -25.96 -29.49 -2.54
CA CYS A 47 -25.60 -28.08 -2.45
C CYS A 47 -26.79 -27.19 -2.84
N GLU A 48 -26.95 -26.07 -2.15
CA GLU A 48 -27.97 -25.05 -2.47
C GLU A 48 -27.34 -23.90 -3.26
N LYS A 49 -28.00 -23.44 -4.33
CA LYS A 49 -27.55 -22.27 -5.09
C LYS A 49 -28.09 -20.96 -4.51
N ILE A 50 -27.23 -19.96 -4.44
CA ILE A 50 -27.57 -18.57 -4.11
C ILE A 50 -27.20 -17.72 -5.33
N ALA A 51 -28.20 -17.12 -5.97
CA ALA A 51 -27.95 -16.19 -7.09
C ALA A 51 -27.28 -14.92 -6.57
N ILE A 52 -26.13 -14.58 -7.16
CA ILE A 52 -25.34 -13.38 -6.86
C ILE A 52 -25.03 -12.57 -8.13
N GLY A 53 -24.76 -11.26 -7.95
CA GLY A 53 -24.13 -10.43 -8.97
C GLY A 53 -22.60 -10.50 -8.84
N ASN A 54 -22.04 -9.54 -8.14
CA ASN A 54 -20.61 -9.50 -7.82
C ASN A 54 -20.35 -10.19 -6.47
N LEU A 55 -19.36 -11.08 -6.40
CA LEU A 55 -18.94 -11.76 -5.18
C LEU A 55 -18.66 -10.80 -4.03
N ASN A 56 -18.00 -9.69 -4.33
CA ASN A 56 -17.57 -8.70 -3.33
C ASN A 56 -18.64 -7.65 -2.99
N SER A 57 -19.86 -7.76 -3.52
CA SER A 57 -20.91 -6.76 -3.29
C SER A 57 -21.53 -6.86 -1.92
N SER A 58 -22.09 -5.75 -1.43
CA SER A 58 -22.89 -5.72 -0.20
C SER A 58 -24.11 -6.65 -0.27
N ASP A 59 -24.72 -6.81 -1.45
CA ASP A 59 -25.87 -7.72 -1.65
C ASP A 59 -25.45 -9.17 -1.42
N THR A 60 -24.30 -9.58 -1.97
CA THR A 60 -23.76 -10.93 -1.75
C THR A 60 -23.45 -11.16 -0.27
N MET A 61 -22.82 -10.19 0.41
CA MET A 61 -22.54 -10.33 1.86
C MET A 61 -23.84 -10.47 2.69
N LYS A 62 -24.90 -9.74 2.34
CA LYS A 62 -26.22 -9.88 2.98
C LYS A 62 -26.82 -11.28 2.75
N LYS A 63 -26.71 -11.84 1.55
CA LYS A 63 -27.18 -13.20 1.24
C LYS A 63 -26.39 -14.26 1.99
N ILE A 64 -25.08 -14.13 2.06
CA ILE A 64 -24.22 -15.02 2.86
C ILE A 64 -24.61 -14.96 4.33
N ALA A 65 -24.70 -13.77 4.92
CA ALA A 65 -25.07 -13.61 6.34
C ALA A 65 -26.46 -14.16 6.65
N ALA A 66 -27.42 -14.04 5.73
CA ALA A 66 -28.77 -14.58 5.88
C ALA A 66 -28.84 -16.12 5.89
N LYS A 67 -27.83 -16.78 5.30
CA LYS A 67 -27.73 -18.26 5.21
C LYS A 67 -26.68 -18.83 6.17
N ALA A 68 -25.93 -18.00 6.87
CA ALA A 68 -24.92 -18.42 7.85
C ALA A 68 -25.57 -18.76 9.20
N ASP A 69 -26.24 -19.91 9.29
CA ASP A 69 -27.01 -20.33 10.48
C ASP A 69 -26.19 -21.16 11.47
N CYS A 70 -25.00 -21.60 11.07
CA CYS A 70 -24.05 -22.31 11.92
C CYS A 70 -23.18 -21.36 12.76
N ASP A 71 -22.23 -21.91 13.54
CA ASP A 71 -21.30 -21.13 14.38
C ASP A 71 -20.34 -20.30 13.50
N TYR A 72 -19.95 -20.86 12.34
CA TYR A 72 -19.01 -20.27 11.40
C TYR A 72 -19.55 -20.26 9.98
N ALA A 73 -19.12 -19.28 9.19
CA ALA A 73 -19.33 -19.17 7.75
C ALA A 73 -17.96 -19.17 7.05
N MET A 74 -17.70 -20.15 6.20
CA MET A 74 -16.50 -20.21 5.38
C MET A 74 -16.80 -19.65 3.99
N LEU A 75 -16.07 -18.63 3.57
CA LEU A 75 -16.16 -18.09 2.22
C LEU A 75 -14.87 -18.41 1.44
N TYR A 76 -15.02 -19.10 0.31
CA TYR A 76 -13.99 -19.20 -0.69
C TYR A 76 -14.14 -18.05 -1.70
N THR A 77 -13.05 -17.34 -2.02
CA THR A 77 -13.12 -16.09 -2.78
C THR A 77 -12.72 -16.24 -4.25
N LYS A 78 -12.36 -17.43 -4.71
CA LYS A 78 -11.91 -17.69 -6.08
C LYS A 78 -12.79 -18.73 -6.80
N TYR A 79 -12.74 -18.73 -8.13
CA TYR A 79 -13.47 -19.68 -8.98
C TYR A 79 -12.63 -20.91 -9.35
N ASN A 80 -11.57 -21.20 -8.61
CA ASN A 80 -10.66 -22.32 -8.86
C ASN A 80 -11.00 -23.52 -7.99
N SER A 81 -10.27 -24.62 -8.17
CA SER A 81 -10.39 -25.80 -7.30
C SER A 81 -9.65 -25.53 -5.99
N LEU A 82 -10.28 -25.84 -4.86
CA LEU A 82 -9.73 -25.73 -3.52
C LEU A 82 -9.48 -27.13 -2.95
N GLU A 83 -8.27 -27.41 -2.53
CA GLU A 83 -7.89 -28.67 -1.90
C GLU A 83 -7.44 -28.40 -0.46
N PHE A 84 -8.10 -29.05 0.51
CA PHE A 84 -7.76 -28.92 1.93
C PHE A 84 -6.63 -29.86 2.34
N GLY A 85 -5.74 -29.35 3.20
CA GLY A 85 -4.76 -30.18 3.90
C GLY A 85 -5.42 -31.08 4.96
N MET A 86 -4.61 -31.94 5.58
CA MET A 86 -5.10 -32.84 6.64
C MET A 86 -5.67 -32.02 7.83
N PHE A 87 -6.93 -32.27 8.17
CA PHE A 87 -7.64 -31.57 9.25
C PHE A 87 -7.64 -30.04 9.14
N ALA A 88 -7.51 -29.49 7.94
CA ALA A 88 -7.36 -28.04 7.73
C ALA A 88 -8.57 -27.24 8.23
N VAL A 89 -9.78 -27.71 7.91
CA VAL A 89 -11.03 -27.06 8.32
C VAL A 89 -11.21 -27.12 9.83
N GLU A 90 -10.98 -28.28 10.43
CA GLU A 90 -11.05 -28.50 11.88
C GLU A 90 -10.03 -27.64 12.61
N ARG A 91 -8.82 -27.51 12.04
CA ARG A 91 -7.75 -26.67 12.58
C ARG A 91 -8.11 -25.20 12.57
N MET A 92 -8.67 -24.70 11.44
CA MET A 92 -9.13 -23.31 11.33
C MET A 92 -10.23 -23.01 12.36
N VAL A 93 -11.22 -23.89 12.49
CA VAL A 93 -12.31 -23.72 13.47
C VAL A 93 -11.78 -23.74 14.89
N LYS A 94 -10.89 -24.67 15.21
CA LYS A 94 -10.30 -24.77 16.55
C LYS A 94 -9.59 -23.49 16.95
N ILE A 95 -8.76 -22.92 16.09
CA ILE A 95 -8.06 -21.67 16.37
C ILE A 95 -9.01 -20.48 16.45
N ALA A 96 -9.97 -20.39 15.52
CA ALA A 96 -10.97 -19.33 15.53
C ALA A 96 -11.80 -19.32 16.82
N ASP A 97 -12.16 -20.52 17.31
CA ASP A 97 -12.93 -20.66 18.58
C ASP A 97 -12.06 -20.32 19.80
N ASP A 98 -10.85 -20.85 19.89
CA ASP A 98 -9.94 -20.63 21.01
C ASP A 98 -9.50 -19.15 21.15
N SER A 99 -9.37 -18.44 20.01
CA SER A 99 -8.98 -17.03 19.97
C SER A 99 -10.17 -16.06 19.96
N ALA A 100 -11.41 -16.56 19.93
CA ALA A 100 -12.61 -15.74 19.76
C ALA A 100 -12.53 -14.82 18.52
N ALA A 101 -11.93 -15.30 17.43
CA ALA A 101 -11.72 -14.55 16.21
C ALA A 101 -13.05 -14.12 15.57
N GLY A 102 -13.12 -12.88 15.08
CA GLY A 102 -14.22 -12.42 14.23
C GLY A 102 -14.09 -13.00 12.81
N MET A 103 -12.85 -13.18 12.34
CA MET A 103 -12.49 -13.87 11.10
C MET A 103 -11.12 -14.53 11.26
N ALA A 104 -10.94 -15.74 10.72
CA ALA A 104 -9.65 -16.40 10.62
C ALA A 104 -9.28 -16.63 9.15
N TYR A 105 -7.99 -16.62 8.84
CA TYR A 105 -7.40 -16.88 7.53
C TYR A 105 -6.04 -17.55 7.68
N ALA A 106 -5.50 -18.17 6.63
CA ALA A 106 -4.31 -18.99 6.77
C ALA A 106 -3.36 -18.88 5.58
N ASP A 107 -2.11 -19.28 5.79
CA ASP A 107 -1.16 -19.55 4.71
C ASP A 107 -1.68 -20.66 3.81
N HIS A 108 -1.29 -20.64 2.56
CA HIS A 108 -1.73 -21.60 1.57
C HIS A 108 -0.65 -21.92 0.55
N TYR A 109 -0.96 -22.81 -0.35
CA TYR A 109 -0.14 -23.09 -1.51
C TYR A 109 -0.86 -22.64 -2.77
N ASN A 110 -0.12 -22.04 -3.68
CA ASN A 110 -0.58 -21.84 -5.05
C ASN A 110 -0.14 -23.03 -5.91
N VAL A 111 -1.04 -23.51 -6.74
CA VAL A 111 -0.78 -24.59 -7.68
C VAL A 111 -1.05 -24.09 -9.09
N VAL A 112 -0.04 -24.15 -9.95
CA VAL A 112 -0.13 -23.77 -11.37
C VAL A 112 0.36 -24.96 -12.18
N GLY A 113 -0.54 -25.63 -12.88
CA GLY A 113 -0.26 -26.92 -13.48
C GLY A 113 0.20 -27.93 -12.41
N ASP A 114 1.39 -28.52 -12.58
CA ASP A 114 1.99 -29.45 -11.62
C ASP A 114 2.92 -28.76 -10.60
N GLN A 115 3.06 -27.45 -10.66
CA GLN A 115 3.95 -26.71 -9.77
C GLN A 115 3.19 -26.18 -8.55
N ARG A 116 3.70 -26.52 -7.38
CA ARG A 116 3.21 -26.04 -6.09
C ARG A 116 4.22 -25.05 -5.48
N SER A 117 3.75 -23.88 -5.10
CA SER A 117 4.55 -22.86 -4.45
C SER A 117 3.92 -22.40 -3.12
N ASN A 118 4.75 -21.98 -2.18
CA ASN A 118 4.30 -21.41 -0.93
C ASN A 118 3.70 -20.01 -1.15
N ALA A 119 2.54 -19.77 -0.58
CA ALA A 119 1.87 -18.49 -0.55
C ALA A 119 1.57 -18.08 0.91
N PRO A 120 2.61 -17.70 1.68
CA PRO A 120 2.42 -17.18 3.02
C PRO A 120 1.75 -15.82 2.96
N VAL A 121 0.82 -15.58 3.88
CA VAL A 121 0.19 -14.27 4.10
C VAL A 121 0.80 -13.58 5.30
N ILE A 122 0.29 -12.43 5.72
CA ILE A 122 0.83 -11.66 6.85
C ILE A 122 -0.22 -11.38 7.90
N ASP A 123 0.24 -11.10 9.14
CA ASP A 123 -0.64 -10.73 10.24
C ASP A 123 -1.38 -9.43 9.94
N TYR A 124 -2.69 -9.43 10.15
CA TYR A 124 -3.50 -8.24 10.11
C TYR A 124 -3.20 -7.33 11.30
N GLN A 125 -3.08 -6.03 11.03
CA GLN A 125 -2.87 -5.01 12.04
C GLN A 125 -3.98 -3.97 11.94
N GLN A 126 -4.19 -3.17 12.96
CA GLN A 126 -5.20 -2.10 12.98
C GLN A 126 -5.08 -1.15 11.77
N GLY A 127 -3.85 -0.93 11.29
CA GLY A 127 -3.56 -0.11 10.12
C GLY A 127 -3.54 -0.85 8.78
N SER A 128 -3.84 -2.15 8.73
CA SER A 128 -3.92 -2.92 7.48
C SER A 128 -5.19 -2.58 6.68
N LEU A 129 -5.37 -1.27 6.41
CA LEU A 129 -6.57 -0.71 5.79
C LEU A 129 -6.56 -0.81 4.27
N ARG A 130 -5.45 -1.19 3.66
CA ARG A 130 -5.37 -1.32 2.20
C ARG A 130 -6.35 -2.36 1.69
N ASP A 131 -7.01 -2.06 0.59
CA ASP A 131 -8.01 -2.92 -0.04
C ASP A 131 -7.42 -4.17 -0.70
N ASP A 132 -6.13 -4.12 -1.05
CA ASP A 132 -5.34 -5.23 -1.60
C ASP A 132 -4.66 -6.11 -0.53
N PHE A 133 -5.08 -6.02 0.74
CA PHE A 133 -4.55 -6.91 1.78
C PHE A 133 -4.89 -8.36 1.47
N ASP A 134 -3.85 -9.19 1.37
CA ASP A 134 -3.99 -10.61 1.04
C ASP A 134 -4.32 -11.44 2.29
N PHE A 135 -5.52 -11.99 2.33
CA PHE A 135 -5.98 -12.96 3.34
C PHE A 135 -5.89 -14.40 2.85
N GLY A 136 -5.32 -14.64 1.67
CA GLY A 136 -5.54 -15.88 0.95
C GLY A 136 -6.95 -15.97 0.37
N SER A 137 -7.36 -17.16 -0.02
CA SER A 137 -8.64 -17.36 -0.70
C SER A 137 -9.74 -17.95 0.18
N VAL A 138 -9.43 -18.39 1.40
CA VAL A 138 -10.37 -18.98 2.36
C VAL A 138 -10.50 -18.06 3.58
N LEU A 139 -11.71 -17.56 3.81
CA LEU A 139 -12.05 -16.70 4.94
C LEU A 139 -13.04 -17.44 5.84
N LEU A 140 -12.69 -17.67 7.10
CA LEU A 140 -13.57 -18.29 8.09
C LEU A 140 -14.10 -17.21 9.05
N PHE A 141 -15.35 -16.81 8.86
CA PHE A 141 -16.03 -15.85 9.70
C PHE A 141 -16.70 -16.49 10.91
N ASN A 142 -16.62 -15.90 12.07
CA ASN A 142 -17.59 -16.12 13.12
C ASN A 142 -18.95 -15.63 12.61
N ALA A 143 -19.97 -16.47 12.61
CA ALA A 143 -21.26 -16.16 11.98
C ALA A 143 -21.97 -14.99 12.68
N ALA A 144 -21.85 -14.87 14.01
CA ALA A 144 -22.43 -13.75 14.75
C ALA A 144 -21.73 -12.42 14.42
N ALA A 145 -20.39 -12.44 14.32
CA ALA A 145 -19.60 -11.27 13.91
C ALA A 145 -19.93 -10.84 12.48
N LEU A 146 -20.05 -11.81 11.56
CA LEU A 146 -20.47 -11.54 10.17
C LEU A 146 -21.87 -10.90 10.12
N LYS A 147 -22.86 -11.47 10.82
CA LYS A 147 -24.23 -10.94 10.89
C LYS A 147 -24.26 -9.54 11.51
N SER A 148 -23.49 -9.30 12.58
CA SER A 148 -23.36 -7.97 13.20
C SER A 148 -22.78 -6.94 12.22
N ALA A 149 -21.70 -7.30 11.53
CA ALA A 149 -21.06 -6.41 10.54
C ALA A 149 -22.00 -6.10 9.36
N VAL A 150 -22.69 -7.11 8.83
CA VAL A 150 -23.63 -6.95 7.71
C VAL A 150 -24.84 -6.09 8.11
N ALA A 151 -25.33 -6.22 9.34
CA ALA A 151 -26.43 -5.39 9.85
C ALA A 151 -26.07 -3.89 9.92
N LYS A 152 -24.78 -3.55 9.99
CA LYS A 152 -24.26 -2.17 10.00
C LYS A 152 -23.97 -1.61 8.61
N ILE A 153 -24.28 -2.35 7.54
CA ILE A 153 -24.12 -1.85 6.17
C ILE A 153 -25.19 -0.79 5.92
N ASP A 154 -24.79 0.47 5.87
CA ASP A 154 -25.61 1.64 5.63
C ASP A 154 -25.59 2.11 4.17
N LYS A 155 -24.58 1.71 3.40
CA LYS A 155 -24.43 2.01 1.99
C LYS A 155 -24.29 0.74 1.16
N LYS A 156 -24.92 0.72 0.00
CA LYS A 156 -24.77 -0.38 -0.96
C LYS A 156 -23.48 -0.17 -1.77
N TYR A 157 -22.62 -1.18 -1.78
CA TYR A 157 -21.41 -1.26 -2.60
C TYR A 157 -21.53 -2.43 -3.58
N ASP A 158 -21.13 -2.19 -4.83
CA ASP A 158 -21.07 -3.25 -5.83
C ASP A 158 -19.71 -3.99 -5.82
N PHE A 159 -18.65 -3.34 -5.31
CA PHE A 159 -17.29 -3.88 -5.24
C PHE A 159 -16.69 -3.93 -3.84
N ALA A 160 -17.05 -3.00 -2.96
CA ALA A 160 -16.44 -2.86 -1.63
C ALA A 160 -17.22 -3.55 -0.50
N GLY A 161 -18.23 -4.39 -0.77
CA GLY A 161 -19.07 -4.99 0.29
C GLY A 161 -18.29 -5.93 1.20
N LEU A 162 -17.44 -6.82 0.66
CA LEU A 162 -16.59 -7.69 1.47
C LEU A 162 -15.54 -6.88 2.26
N TYR A 163 -14.96 -5.85 1.63
CA TYR A 163 -14.02 -4.95 2.27
C TYR A 163 -14.67 -4.19 3.45
N ASP A 164 -15.85 -3.63 3.25
CA ASP A 164 -16.61 -2.94 4.30
C ASP A 164 -16.96 -3.88 5.47
N VAL A 165 -17.41 -5.11 5.17
CA VAL A 165 -17.71 -6.14 6.18
C VAL A 165 -16.49 -6.46 7.03
N ARG A 166 -15.32 -6.71 6.41
CA ARG A 166 -14.11 -7.00 7.18
C ARG A 166 -13.70 -5.84 8.09
N LEU A 167 -13.80 -4.59 7.59
CA LEU A 167 -13.51 -3.40 8.40
C LEU A 167 -14.49 -3.25 9.58
N LYS A 168 -15.75 -3.58 9.38
CA LYS A 168 -16.75 -3.55 10.46
C LYS A 168 -16.49 -4.65 11.51
N ILE A 169 -16.06 -5.84 11.10
CA ILE A 169 -15.65 -6.91 12.03
C ILE A 169 -14.51 -6.43 12.92
N THR A 170 -13.49 -5.74 12.37
CA THR A 170 -12.34 -5.27 13.15
C THR A 170 -12.68 -4.22 14.23
N GLN A 171 -13.88 -3.65 14.21
CA GLN A 171 -14.35 -2.75 15.26
C GLN A 171 -14.77 -3.49 16.53
N GLU A 172 -15.03 -4.79 16.46
CA GLU A 172 -15.58 -5.59 17.56
C GLU A 172 -14.78 -6.86 17.86
N ALA A 173 -14.02 -7.38 16.90
CA ALA A 173 -13.28 -8.63 17.02
C ALA A 173 -12.00 -8.61 16.18
N GLU A 174 -11.07 -9.50 16.52
CA GLU A 174 -9.80 -9.62 15.81
C GLU A 174 -9.93 -10.46 14.53
N LEU A 175 -9.06 -10.16 13.53
CA LEU A 175 -8.81 -11.01 12.38
C LEU A 175 -7.54 -11.80 12.67
N VAL A 176 -7.67 -13.13 12.76
CA VAL A 176 -6.58 -14.00 13.21
C VAL A 176 -5.94 -14.71 12.02
N HIS A 177 -4.64 -14.48 11.84
CA HIS A 177 -3.80 -15.20 10.90
C HIS A 177 -3.35 -16.53 11.51
N ILE A 178 -3.57 -17.62 10.78
CA ILE A 178 -3.07 -18.94 11.11
C ILE A 178 -1.85 -19.19 10.24
N ASN A 179 -0.67 -19.03 10.81
CA ASN A 179 0.61 -19.23 10.11
C ASN A 179 0.88 -20.73 9.88
N GLU A 180 -0.05 -21.38 9.18
CA GLU A 180 0.00 -22.79 8.78
C GLU A 180 -0.54 -22.93 7.36
N TYR A 181 0.11 -23.74 6.53
CA TYR A 181 -0.32 -24.02 5.14
C TYR A 181 -1.48 -25.02 5.14
N LEU A 182 -2.70 -24.51 5.21
CA LEU A 182 -3.87 -25.34 5.43
C LEU A 182 -4.57 -25.81 4.16
N TYR A 183 -4.35 -25.16 3.03
CA TYR A 183 -5.01 -25.51 1.77
C TYR A 183 -4.15 -25.17 0.55
N SER A 184 -4.56 -25.68 -0.60
CA SER A 184 -3.99 -25.36 -1.90
C SER A 184 -5.02 -24.67 -2.78
N ASP A 185 -4.59 -23.66 -3.50
CA ASP A 185 -5.38 -22.88 -4.45
C ASP A 185 -4.63 -22.72 -5.77
N VAL A 186 -5.35 -22.59 -6.87
CA VAL A 186 -4.77 -22.36 -8.20
C VAL A 186 -4.87 -20.87 -8.52
N GLU A 187 -3.75 -20.17 -8.53
CA GLU A 187 -3.73 -18.76 -8.88
C GLU A 187 -3.58 -18.57 -10.39
N LEU A 188 -4.49 -17.79 -11.00
CA LEU A 188 -4.47 -17.48 -12.44
C LEU A 188 -3.83 -16.14 -12.76
N ASP A 189 -3.57 -15.28 -11.76
CA ASP A 189 -2.94 -13.97 -11.98
C ASP A 189 -1.42 -14.10 -12.05
N THR A 190 -0.90 -14.14 -13.27
CA THR A 190 0.55 -14.26 -13.55
C THR A 190 1.24 -12.90 -13.72
N ARG A 191 0.55 -11.77 -13.45
CA ARG A 191 1.15 -10.43 -13.56
C ARG A 191 2.31 -10.27 -12.57
N LYS A 192 3.36 -9.55 -13.02
CA LYS A 192 4.49 -9.22 -12.15
C LYS A 192 4.05 -8.30 -11.00
N SER A 193 4.74 -8.39 -9.85
CA SER A 193 4.43 -7.59 -8.67
C SER A 193 4.39 -6.08 -8.93
N GLY A 194 5.28 -5.59 -9.81
CA GLY A 194 5.32 -4.18 -10.20
C GLY A 194 4.09 -3.70 -10.99
N GLU A 195 3.43 -4.59 -11.73
CA GLU A 195 2.18 -4.26 -12.43
C GLU A 195 1.00 -4.14 -11.46
N LYS A 196 0.97 -4.99 -10.42
CA LYS A 196 -0.07 -4.95 -9.38
C LYS A 196 -0.02 -3.67 -8.53
N ILE A 197 1.17 -3.10 -8.30
CA ILE A 197 1.35 -1.89 -7.47
C ILE A 197 0.57 -0.68 -8.03
N PHE A 198 0.38 -0.61 -9.34
CA PHE A 198 -0.28 0.51 -10.02
C PHE A 198 -1.73 0.25 -10.39
N ASP A 199 -2.32 -0.87 -10.00
CA ASP A 199 -3.73 -1.20 -10.31
C ASP A 199 -4.71 -0.13 -9.78
N TYR A 200 -4.39 0.55 -8.68
CA TYR A 200 -5.24 1.59 -8.09
C TYR A 200 -5.34 2.87 -8.96
N VAL A 201 -4.39 3.11 -9.85
CA VAL A 201 -4.40 4.25 -10.78
C VAL A 201 -5.00 3.91 -12.15
N ASP A 202 -5.29 2.63 -12.45
CA ASP A 202 -5.92 2.23 -13.72
C ASP A 202 -7.34 2.82 -13.80
N PRO A 203 -7.66 3.62 -14.84
CA PRO A 203 -8.99 4.21 -15.03
C PRO A 203 -10.13 3.18 -15.05
N LYS A 204 -9.87 1.94 -15.44
CA LYS A 204 -10.85 0.84 -15.43
C LYS A 204 -11.32 0.50 -14.03
N ASN A 205 -10.48 0.72 -13.02
CA ASN A 205 -10.75 0.43 -11.62
C ASN A 205 -11.33 1.65 -10.87
N ARG A 206 -11.62 2.76 -11.53
CA ARG A 206 -12.05 4.00 -10.86
C ARG A 206 -13.29 3.81 -9.98
N GLY A 207 -14.30 3.08 -10.45
CA GLY A 207 -15.51 2.77 -9.68
C GLY A 207 -15.20 1.97 -8.41
N VAL A 208 -14.33 0.96 -8.53
CA VAL A 208 -13.85 0.14 -7.41
C VAL A 208 -13.13 1.02 -6.38
N GLN A 209 -12.22 1.88 -6.85
CA GLN A 209 -11.44 2.75 -5.96
C GLN A 209 -12.29 3.75 -5.19
N ILE A 210 -13.34 4.30 -5.80
CA ILE A 210 -14.29 5.21 -5.12
C ILE A 210 -14.98 4.47 -3.97
N GLU A 211 -15.53 3.28 -4.22
CA GLU A 211 -16.22 2.52 -3.18
C GLU A 211 -15.29 2.11 -2.04
N MET A 212 -14.07 1.67 -2.35
CA MET A 212 -13.07 1.30 -1.34
C MET A 212 -12.68 2.51 -0.48
N GLU A 213 -12.49 3.70 -1.09
CA GLU A 213 -12.21 4.93 -0.36
C GLU A 213 -13.37 5.32 0.57
N GLU A 214 -14.61 5.22 0.11
CA GLU A 214 -15.79 5.51 0.91
C GLU A 214 -15.93 4.57 2.10
N ALA A 215 -15.76 3.26 1.90
CA ALA A 215 -15.82 2.26 2.96
C ALA A 215 -14.72 2.47 4.01
N CYS A 216 -13.47 2.72 3.56
CA CYS A 216 -12.36 3.04 4.44
C CYS A 216 -12.61 4.33 5.23
N THR A 217 -13.13 5.37 4.59
CA THR A 217 -13.44 6.65 5.23
C THR A 217 -14.52 6.49 6.30
N ALA A 218 -15.58 5.70 6.03
CA ALA A 218 -16.62 5.38 7.01
C ALA A 218 -16.03 4.64 8.22
N HIS A 219 -15.15 3.66 7.99
CA HIS A 219 -14.42 2.97 9.04
C HIS A 219 -13.58 3.91 9.89
N LEU A 220 -12.76 4.78 9.27
CA LEU A 220 -11.94 5.76 9.99
C LEU A 220 -12.78 6.70 10.87
N LYS A 221 -13.96 7.11 10.41
CA LYS A 221 -14.91 7.88 11.21
C LYS A 221 -15.41 7.08 12.41
N ALA A 222 -15.79 5.83 12.21
CA ALA A 222 -16.30 4.95 13.27
C ALA A 222 -15.27 4.71 14.38
N ILE A 223 -13.98 4.55 14.04
CA ILE A 223 -12.90 4.28 15.03
C ILE A 223 -12.20 5.55 15.53
N GLY A 224 -12.64 6.74 15.11
CA GLY A 224 -12.07 8.03 15.55
C GLY A 224 -10.72 8.39 14.90
N GLY A 225 -10.34 7.72 13.81
CA GLY A 225 -9.10 7.96 13.05
C GLY A 225 -9.24 8.93 11.88
N TYR A 226 -10.44 9.37 11.56
CA TYR A 226 -10.69 10.32 10.47
C TYR A 226 -10.19 11.72 10.83
N LEU A 227 -9.54 12.37 9.87
CA LEU A 227 -9.08 13.76 9.99
C LEU A 227 -9.89 14.66 9.05
N GLU A 228 -10.55 15.67 9.65
CA GLU A 228 -11.20 16.75 8.90
C GLU A 228 -10.19 17.51 8.03
N PRO A 229 -10.58 18.09 6.87
CA PRO A 229 -9.68 18.83 5.98
C PRO A 229 -9.30 20.22 6.57
N LYS A 230 -8.75 20.19 7.77
CA LYS A 230 -8.26 21.38 8.49
C LYS A 230 -6.77 21.23 8.71
N PHE A 231 -6.00 22.20 8.23
CA PHE A 231 -4.55 22.15 8.20
C PHE A 231 -3.93 23.31 8.99
N LYS A 232 -2.79 23.02 9.61
CA LYS A 232 -1.94 24.00 10.25
C LYS A 232 -1.27 24.84 9.18
N LYS A 233 -1.38 26.17 9.30
CA LYS A 233 -0.68 27.11 8.42
C LYS A 233 0.79 27.16 8.75
N ILE A 234 1.61 27.41 7.72
CA ILE A 234 3.05 27.51 7.83
C ILE A 234 3.47 28.95 7.57
N GLU A 235 4.29 29.48 8.48
CA GLU A 235 4.98 30.74 8.33
C GLU A 235 6.39 30.46 7.79
N PHE A 236 6.60 30.63 6.49
CA PHE A 236 7.87 30.35 5.83
C PHE A 236 9.00 31.37 6.16
N SER A 237 8.69 32.38 6.92
CA SER A 237 9.69 33.34 7.47
C SER A 237 10.51 32.76 8.62
N ALA A 238 10.13 31.62 9.17
CA ALA A 238 10.84 31.00 10.28
C ALA A 238 12.18 30.39 9.83
N GLY A 239 13.25 30.73 10.55
CA GLY A 239 14.60 30.20 10.30
C GLY A 239 15.43 31.06 9.34
N ASN A 240 16.74 30.95 9.49
CA ASN A 240 17.72 31.66 8.63
C ASN A 240 18.40 30.60 7.73
N PHE A 241 18.04 30.59 6.46
CA PHE A 241 18.56 29.62 5.48
C PHE A 241 19.40 30.38 4.43
N GLU A 242 20.63 29.91 4.18
CA GLU A 242 21.49 30.44 3.11
C GLU A 242 20.92 30.10 1.72
N TYR A 243 20.32 28.91 1.62
CA TYR A 243 19.71 28.37 0.40
C TYR A 243 18.20 28.24 0.56
N GLU A 244 17.47 28.59 -0.49
CA GLU A 244 16.03 28.39 -0.53
C GLU A 244 15.70 26.90 -0.64
N ALA A 245 16.45 26.15 -1.46
CA ALA A 245 16.26 24.73 -1.62
C ALA A 245 17.58 23.96 -1.59
N SER A 246 17.54 22.74 -1.08
CA SER A 246 18.55 21.71 -1.27
C SER A 246 17.96 20.50 -1.95
N VAL A 247 18.57 20.07 -3.05
CA VAL A 247 18.28 18.74 -3.60
C VAL A 247 19.13 17.74 -2.83
N ILE A 248 18.51 16.66 -2.34
CA ILE A 248 19.18 15.61 -1.58
C ILE A 248 19.15 14.31 -2.40
N ILE A 249 20.32 13.73 -2.64
CA ILE A 249 20.48 12.47 -3.35
C ILE A 249 21.22 11.47 -2.45
N PRO A 250 20.51 10.53 -1.80
CA PRO A 250 21.12 9.35 -1.24
C PRO A 250 21.63 8.43 -2.35
N VAL A 251 22.86 7.94 -2.25
CA VAL A 251 23.42 7.06 -3.28
C VAL A 251 24.27 5.95 -2.68
N ARG A 252 24.20 4.77 -3.27
CA ARG A 252 25.13 3.67 -3.03
C ARG A 252 25.22 2.81 -4.28
N ASN A 253 26.44 2.70 -4.85
CA ASN A 253 26.73 1.86 -6.02
C ASN A 253 25.81 2.16 -7.22
N ARG A 254 25.95 3.38 -7.76
CA ARG A 254 25.16 3.88 -8.90
C ARG A 254 26.04 4.56 -9.97
N ILE A 255 27.20 3.97 -10.27
CA ILE A 255 28.16 4.50 -11.26
C ILE A 255 27.53 4.80 -12.63
N ARG A 256 26.52 4.01 -13.05
CA ARG A 256 25.86 4.18 -14.35
C ARG A 256 24.95 5.41 -14.41
N THR A 257 24.42 5.87 -13.29
CA THR A 257 23.27 6.79 -13.27
C THR A 257 23.57 8.10 -12.55
N ILE A 258 24.48 8.09 -11.58
CA ILE A 258 24.72 9.24 -10.69
C ILE A 258 25.11 10.51 -11.44
N ARG A 259 25.88 10.41 -12.53
CA ARG A 259 26.28 11.57 -13.36
C ARG A 259 25.07 12.27 -13.98
N ASP A 260 24.10 11.49 -14.45
CA ASP A 260 22.88 12.05 -15.05
C ASP A 260 22.02 12.74 -14.00
N ALA A 261 21.88 12.11 -12.83
CA ALA A 261 21.14 12.70 -11.69
C ALA A 261 21.76 14.04 -11.28
N ILE A 262 23.10 14.09 -11.06
CA ILE A 262 23.79 15.34 -10.69
C ILE A 262 23.63 16.41 -11.78
N LYS A 263 23.84 16.07 -13.06
CA LYS A 263 23.67 17.02 -14.19
C LYS A 263 22.27 17.57 -14.24
N SER A 264 21.23 16.75 -14.01
CA SER A 264 19.83 17.19 -14.05
C SER A 264 19.51 18.22 -12.94
N VAL A 265 20.20 18.13 -11.79
CA VAL A 265 20.09 19.13 -10.71
C VAL A 265 20.88 20.38 -11.03
N LEU A 266 22.17 20.25 -11.42
CA LEU A 266 23.03 21.40 -11.66
C LEU A 266 22.59 22.24 -12.88
N SER A 267 21.78 21.68 -13.78
CA SER A 267 21.17 22.40 -14.90
C SER A 267 19.88 23.14 -14.55
N GLN A 268 19.38 23.04 -13.31
CA GLN A 268 18.16 23.73 -12.90
C GLN A 268 18.31 25.26 -12.95
N LYS A 269 17.27 25.92 -13.44
CA LYS A 269 17.14 27.36 -13.48
C LYS A 269 16.16 27.82 -12.39
N ALA A 270 16.66 28.60 -11.45
CA ALA A 270 15.86 29.15 -10.36
C ALA A 270 16.28 30.60 -10.10
N ASP A 271 15.35 31.42 -9.68
CA ASP A 271 15.56 32.82 -9.25
C ASP A 271 16.00 32.90 -7.77
N PHE A 272 16.25 31.78 -7.15
CA PHE A 272 16.71 31.62 -5.77
C PHE A 272 18.00 30.79 -5.68
N LYS A 273 18.71 30.89 -4.58
CA LYS A 273 19.90 30.08 -4.30
C LYS A 273 19.48 28.65 -3.94
N PHE A 274 20.11 27.69 -4.58
CA PHE A 274 19.97 26.27 -4.23
C PHE A 274 21.32 25.56 -4.23
N ASN A 275 21.38 24.41 -3.57
CA ASN A 275 22.53 23.51 -3.60
C ASN A 275 22.09 22.05 -3.78
N LEU A 276 23.07 21.19 -4.03
CA LEU A 276 22.92 19.75 -4.17
C LEU A 276 23.73 19.07 -3.07
N ILE A 277 23.10 18.26 -2.26
CA ILE A 277 23.72 17.46 -1.21
C ILE A 277 23.64 16.00 -1.59
N VAL A 278 24.77 15.40 -1.93
CA VAL A 278 24.88 13.99 -2.28
C VAL A 278 25.43 13.23 -1.09
N ILE A 279 24.69 12.26 -0.60
CA ILE A 279 25.08 11.39 0.51
C ILE A 279 25.51 10.04 -0.06
N ASP A 280 26.81 9.87 -0.24
CA ASP A 280 27.42 8.64 -0.75
C ASP A 280 27.59 7.63 0.40
N ASN A 281 26.68 6.69 0.47
CA ASN A 281 26.65 5.68 1.53
C ASN A 281 27.66 4.55 1.28
N HIS A 282 28.95 4.90 1.28
CA HIS A 282 30.09 3.97 1.12
C HIS A 282 30.05 3.17 -0.20
N SER A 283 29.93 3.87 -1.32
CA SER A 283 30.01 3.23 -2.65
C SER A 283 31.38 2.62 -2.91
N THR A 284 31.41 1.54 -3.71
CA THR A 284 32.61 0.76 -4.02
C THR A 284 32.78 0.44 -5.50
N ASP A 285 31.89 0.97 -6.35
CA ASP A 285 31.81 0.68 -7.80
C ASP A 285 32.34 1.80 -8.69
N GLY A 286 32.96 2.86 -8.11
CA GLY A 286 33.40 4.05 -8.83
C GLY A 286 32.39 5.22 -8.76
N THR A 287 31.30 5.08 -8.01
CA THR A 287 30.30 6.15 -7.81
C THR A 287 30.91 7.38 -7.15
N THR A 288 31.77 7.19 -6.13
CA THR A 288 32.47 8.26 -5.42
C THR A 288 33.30 9.12 -6.36
N GLU A 289 34.11 8.49 -7.22
CA GLU A 289 34.95 9.15 -8.23
C GLU A 289 34.08 9.89 -9.25
N ALA A 290 32.94 9.32 -9.63
CA ALA A 290 32.00 9.97 -10.56
C ALA A 290 31.36 11.24 -9.97
N ILE A 291 31.07 11.27 -8.68
CA ILE A 291 30.59 12.48 -7.98
C ILE A 291 31.70 13.53 -7.94
N ASP A 292 32.94 13.11 -7.70
CA ASP A 292 34.10 13.97 -7.62
C ASP A 292 34.43 14.73 -8.92
N GLU A 293 33.94 14.25 -10.08
CA GLU A 293 34.04 14.99 -11.35
C GLU A 293 33.32 16.35 -11.31
N PHE A 294 32.37 16.54 -10.40
CA PHE A 294 31.58 17.76 -10.25
C PHE A 294 32.06 18.70 -9.12
N LYS A 295 33.18 18.39 -8.46
CA LYS A 295 33.74 19.21 -7.34
C LYS A 295 33.99 20.68 -7.69
N GLY A 296 34.08 21.03 -8.96
CA GLY A 296 34.26 22.40 -9.41
C GLY A 296 32.98 23.27 -9.33
N ASP A 297 31.82 22.69 -9.07
CA ASP A 297 30.57 23.44 -8.87
C ASP A 297 30.35 23.69 -7.38
N ASP A 298 30.37 24.95 -6.96
CA ASP A 298 30.26 25.38 -5.56
C ASP A 298 28.91 25.00 -4.92
N ARG A 299 27.92 24.61 -5.71
CA ARG A 299 26.62 24.13 -5.23
C ARG A 299 26.67 22.68 -4.76
N LEU A 300 27.65 21.88 -5.19
CA LEU A 300 27.75 20.47 -4.81
C LEU A 300 28.36 20.33 -3.41
N ILE A 301 27.66 19.61 -2.56
CA ILE A 301 28.14 19.13 -1.26
C ILE A 301 28.13 17.61 -1.32
N HIS A 302 29.32 16.98 -1.30
CA HIS A 302 29.49 15.54 -1.30
C HIS A 302 29.84 15.08 0.12
N ILE A 303 29.07 14.17 0.67
CA ILE A 303 29.23 13.62 2.03
C ILE A 303 29.33 12.12 1.96
N ILE A 304 30.38 11.58 2.55
CA ILE A 304 30.47 10.15 2.91
C ILE A 304 30.23 10.08 4.42
N PRO A 305 29.11 9.50 4.89
CA PRO A 305 28.79 9.44 6.30
C PRO A 305 29.86 8.68 7.11
N GLU A 306 30.10 9.06 8.37
CA GLU A 306 30.93 8.29 9.27
C GLU A 306 30.25 6.95 9.67
N ARG A 307 28.94 6.99 9.79
CA ARG A 307 28.10 5.82 10.14
C ARG A 307 28.00 4.87 8.95
N LYS A 308 27.98 3.55 9.25
CA LYS A 308 27.88 2.47 8.25
C LYS A 308 26.53 1.74 8.31
N ASP A 309 25.66 2.13 9.20
CA ASP A 309 24.34 1.53 9.44
C ASP A 309 23.18 2.36 8.88
N LEU A 310 23.48 3.26 7.94
CA LEU A 310 22.45 4.10 7.33
C LEU A 310 21.71 3.36 6.22
N GLY A 311 20.38 3.37 6.30
CA GLY A 311 19.50 3.16 5.17
C GLY A 311 19.31 4.45 4.37
N ILE A 312 18.42 4.42 3.37
CA ILE A 312 18.05 5.61 2.58
C ILE A 312 17.60 6.75 3.50
N GLY A 313 16.71 6.45 4.47
CA GLY A 313 16.23 7.44 5.42
C GLY A 313 17.31 7.99 6.35
N GLY A 314 18.31 7.19 6.71
CA GLY A 314 19.49 7.65 7.45
C GLY A 314 20.31 8.66 6.65
N CYS A 315 20.54 8.38 5.35
CA CYS A 315 21.21 9.30 4.44
C CYS A 315 20.41 10.61 4.27
N TRP A 316 19.09 10.53 4.22
CA TRP A 316 18.23 11.71 4.22
C TRP A 316 18.45 12.57 5.47
N ASN A 317 18.53 11.96 6.66
CA ASN A 317 18.81 12.70 7.90
C ASN A 317 20.17 13.42 7.85
N GLU A 318 21.22 12.79 7.31
CA GLU A 318 22.53 13.44 7.12
C GLU A 318 22.38 14.70 6.26
N GLY A 319 21.70 14.61 5.11
CA GLY A 319 21.48 15.75 4.23
C GLY A 319 20.60 16.84 4.86
N VAL A 320 19.48 16.49 5.46
CA VAL A 320 18.50 17.41 6.05
C VAL A 320 19.09 18.17 7.26
N HIS A 321 19.95 17.51 8.05
CA HIS A 321 20.58 18.16 9.21
C HIS A 321 21.90 18.84 8.89
N HIS A 322 22.37 18.76 7.65
CA HIS A 322 23.57 19.51 7.23
C HIS A 322 23.34 21.02 7.40
N PRO A 323 24.33 21.80 7.91
CA PRO A 323 24.19 23.25 8.16
C PRO A 323 23.77 24.05 6.92
N LYS A 324 24.20 23.63 5.74
CA LYS A 324 23.86 24.26 4.46
C LYS A 324 22.59 23.70 3.80
N CYS A 325 21.81 22.86 4.50
CA CYS A 325 20.53 22.41 3.95
C CYS A 325 19.56 23.59 3.85
N GLY A 326 18.94 23.75 2.70
CA GLY A 326 18.00 24.83 2.39
C GLY A 326 16.68 24.74 3.14
N LYS A 327 15.88 25.80 2.98
CA LYS A 327 14.54 25.91 3.55
C LYS A 327 13.62 24.76 3.10
N PHE A 328 13.78 24.34 1.86
CA PHE A 328 13.08 23.19 1.29
C PHE A 328 14.08 22.10 0.90
N ALA A 329 13.82 20.87 1.37
CA ALA A 329 14.57 19.67 1.00
C ALA A 329 13.82 18.94 -0.11
N VAL A 330 14.42 18.80 -1.29
CA VAL A 330 13.79 18.26 -2.49
C VAL A 330 14.44 16.92 -2.87
N GLN A 331 13.64 15.90 -3.17
CA GLN A 331 14.12 14.57 -3.52
C GLN A 331 14.61 14.51 -4.96
N LEU A 332 15.71 13.79 -5.14
CA LEU A 332 16.04 13.11 -6.39
C LEU A 332 16.65 11.75 -6.08
N ASP A 333 16.17 10.68 -6.69
CA ASP A 333 16.77 9.36 -6.58
C ASP A 333 18.00 9.27 -7.50
N SER A 334 19.01 8.51 -7.08
CA SER A 334 20.31 8.48 -7.74
C SER A 334 20.31 7.80 -9.13
N ASP A 335 19.21 7.17 -9.51
CA ASP A 335 18.99 6.52 -10.80
C ASP A 335 17.96 7.24 -11.68
N ASP A 336 17.37 8.33 -11.19
CA ASP A 336 16.37 9.13 -11.87
C ASP A 336 16.91 10.51 -12.30
N VAL A 337 16.08 11.28 -12.99
CA VAL A 337 16.42 12.64 -13.40
C VAL A 337 15.20 13.56 -13.35
N TYR A 338 15.42 14.84 -13.07
CA TYR A 338 14.40 15.86 -13.26
C TYR A 338 14.02 15.98 -14.73
N ARG A 339 12.76 16.28 -15.00
CA ARG A 339 12.23 16.30 -16.37
C ARG A 339 12.86 17.40 -17.22
N ASP A 340 12.99 18.59 -16.65
CA ASP A 340 13.56 19.76 -17.32
C ASP A 340 14.21 20.74 -16.33
N GLU A 341 14.66 21.87 -16.84
CA GLU A 341 15.40 22.88 -16.08
C GLU A 341 14.53 23.70 -15.11
N ASN A 342 13.19 23.52 -15.06
CA ASN A 342 12.27 24.28 -14.23
C ASN A 342 11.71 23.48 -13.06
N THR A 343 11.97 22.17 -13.00
CA THR A 343 11.43 21.26 -11.99
C THR A 343 11.59 21.79 -10.57
N LEU A 344 12.80 22.27 -10.21
CA LEU A 344 13.08 22.76 -8.87
C LEU A 344 12.25 23.99 -8.52
N SER A 345 12.12 24.94 -9.45
CA SER A 345 11.29 26.14 -9.28
C SER A 345 9.82 25.80 -9.11
N ILE A 346 9.30 24.88 -9.92
CA ILE A 346 7.90 24.41 -9.83
C ILE A 346 7.64 23.81 -8.46
N MET A 347 8.51 22.90 -7.99
CA MET A 347 8.35 22.24 -6.69
C MET A 347 8.42 23.21 -5.52
N VAL A 348 9.33 24.22 -5.57
CA VAL A 348 9.47 25.22 -4.50
C VAL A 348 8.30 26.20 -4.50
N ASN A 349 7.85 26.68 -5.66
CA ASN A 349 6.71 27.59 -5.75
C ASN A 349 5.42 26.96 -5.20
N ALA A 350 5.22 25.66 -5.39
CA ALA A 350 4.06 24.95 -4.87
C ALA A 350 3.93 25.06 -3.33
N PHE A 351 5.04 25.18 -2.58
CA PHE A 351 4.96 25.42 -1.13
C PHE A 351 4.28 26.73 -0.78
N TYR A 352 4.67 27.80 -1.49
CA TYR A 352 4.12 29.13 -1.24
C TYR A 352 2.69 29.28 -1.72
N GLU A 353 2.40 28.78 -2.91
CA GLU A 353 1.08 28.86 -3.53
C GLU A 353 0.02 28.08 -2.75
N GLN A 354 0.39 26.90 -2.22
CA GLN A 354 -0.54 25.98 -1.56
C GLN A 354 -0.44 26.02 -0.02
N ASN A 355 0.49 26.75 0.56
CA ASN A 355 0.78 26.80 2.00
C ASN A 355 0.86 25.40 2.62
N CYS A 356 1.77 24.56 2.14
CA CYS A 356 1.91 23.16 2.52
C CYS A 356 3.30 22.86 3.09
N ALA A 357 3.42 21.80 3.90
CA ALA A 357 4.70 21.39 4.49
C ALA A 357 5.43 20.31 3.66
N MET A 358 4.73 19.69 2.75
CA MET A 358 5.25 18.69 1.82
C MET A 358 4.60 18.91 0.47
N VAL A 359 5.35 18.73 -0.60
CA VAL A 359 4.85 18.73 -1.99
C VAL A 359 5.13 17.37 -2.60
N VAL A 360 4.16 16.83 -3.31
CA VAL A 360 4.29 15.63 -4.12
C VAL A 360 4.07 16.00 -5.58
N GLY A 361 5.05 15.69 -6.41
CA GLY A 361 4.99 15.93 -7.84
C GLY A 361 4.40 14.75 -8.62
N THR A 362 4.44 14.90 -9.93
CA THR A 362 4.05 13.89 -10.90
C THR A 362 5.28 13.37 -11.61
N TYR A 363 5.37 12.08 -11.81
CA TYR A 363 6.47 11.47 -12.56
C TYR A 363 6.01 10.71 -13.79
N MET A 364 6.92 10.59 -14.73
CA MET A 364 6.75 9.78 -15.92
C MET A 364 7.66 8.55 -15.82
N MET A 365 7.08 7.38 -16.03
CA MET A 365 7.84 6.13 -16.15
C MET A 365 8.56 6.11 -17.48
N THR A 366 9.88 5.94 -17.47
CA THR A 366 10.71 5.93 -18.69
C THR A 366 11.72 4.79 -18.71
N ASP A 367 12.18 4.46 -19.91
CA ASP A 367 13.43 3.75 -20.10
C ASP A 367 14.65 4.71 -19.99
N PHE A 368 15.88 4.20 -20.18
CA PHE A 368 17.09 5.03 -20.16
C PHE A 368 17.21 6.01 -21.33
N ASN A 369 16.45 5.80 -22.41
CA ASN A 369 16.38 6.72 -23.56
C ASN A 369 15.30 7.79 -23.38
N MET A 370 14.71 7.89 -22.18
CA MET A 370 13.60 8.79 -21.86
C MET A 370 12.29 8.51 -22.65
N ASN A 371 12.16 7.35 -23.25
CA ASN A 371 10.90 6.93 -23.83
C ASN A 371 9.93 6.55 -22.71
N MET A 372 8.70 7.03 -22.79
CA MET A 372 7.66 6.66 -21.85
C MET A 372 7.32 5.17 -21.97
N ILE A 373 7.23 4.49 -20.82
CA ILE A 373 6.83 3.09 -20.71
C ILE A 373 5.58 2.96 -19.83
N ALA A 374 4.85 1.86 -19.94
CA ALA A 374 3.69 1.61 -19.08
C ALA A 374 4.08 1.60 -17.58
N PRO A 375 3.21 2.12 -16.68
CA PRO A 375 1.89 2.68 -16.91
C PRO A 375 1.87 4.14 -17.41
N GLY A 376 2.98 4.77 -17.69
CA GLY A 376 3.09 6.11 -18.23
C GLY A 376 3.25 7.17 -17.15
N ILE A 377 2.30 8.09 -17.05
CA ILE A 377 2.33 9.20 -16.09
C ILE A 377 1.61 8.79 -14.81
N ILE A 378 2.26 8.99 -13.66
CA ILE A 378 1.72 8.76 -12.33
C ILE A 378 1.54 10.14 -11.67
N ASP A 379 0.30 10.63 -11.63
CA ASP A 379 -0.05 11.98 -11.20
C ASP A 379 -0.78 12.03 -9.84
N HIS A 380 -1.14 10.88 -9.29
CA HIS A 380 -1.82 10.78 -7.99
C HIS A 380 -3.08 11.65 -7.87
N LYS A 381 -3.87 11.75 -8.95
CA LYS A 381 -5.15 12.50 -8.95
C LYS A 381 -6.22 11.90 -8.06
N GLU A 382 -6.02 10.68 -7.57
CA GLU A 382 -6.83 10.10 -6.49
C GLU A 382 -6.71 10.86 -5.17
N TRP A 383 -5.65 11.65 -5.00
CA TRP A 383 -5.54 12.54 -3.85
C TRP A 383 -6.47 13.73 -4.01
N THR A 384 -7.42 13.88 -3.09
CA THR A 384 -8.29 15.06 -3.03
C THR A 384 -7.96 15.92 -1.81
N PRO A 385 -8.15 17.26 -1.89
CA PRO A 385 -7.94 18.15 -0.75
C PRO A 385 -8.79 17.77 0.47
N GLU A 386 -9.98 17.23 0.24
CA GLU A 386 -10.96 16.88 1.28
C GLU A 386 -10.59 15.60 2.00
N ASN A 387 -10.12 14.56 1.28
CA ASN A 387 -9.97 13.22 1.83
C ASN A 387 -8.63 12.55 1.57
N GLY A 388 -7.75 13.12 0.75
CA GLY A 388 -6.48 12.50 0.37
C GLY A 388 -5.67 12.04 1.58
N ARG A 389 -5.60 12.85 2.64
CA ARG A 389 -4.90 12.49 3.89
C ARG A 389 -5.46 11.23 4.58
N ASN A 390 -6.74 10.96 4.45
CA ASN A 390 -7.38 9.76 4.99
C ASN A 390 -7.20 8.57 4.04
N ASN A 391 -7.40 8.80 2.73
CA ASN A 391 -7.21 7.79 1.71
C ASN A 391 -5.76 7.29 1.63
N ALA A 392 -4.77 8.10 2.02
CA ALA A 392 -3.37 7.70 2.12
C ALA A 392 -3.11 6.54 3.10
N LEU A 393 -4.01 6.27 4.05
CA LEU A 393 -3.95 5.07 4.89
C LEU A 393 -4.37 3.81 4.13
N ARG A 394 -5.07 3.92 3.01
CA ARG A 394 -5.51 2.81 2.16
C ARG A 394 -4.56 2.60 0.98
N ILE A 395 -4.22 3.66 0.27
CA ILE A 395 -3.36 3.62 -0.92
C ILE A 395 -2.08 4.42 -0.72
N ASN A 396 -1.07 4.13 -1.55
CA ASN A 396 0.18 4.88 -1.53
C ASN A 396 0.16 6.00 -2.59
N GLY A 397 -0.54 7.09 -2.30
CA GLY A 397 -0.61 8.28 -3.17
C GLY A 397 0.50 9.32 -2.92
N LEU A 398 1.69 8.90 -2.49
CA LEU A 398 2.79 9.75 -2.04
C LEU A 398 4.11 9.44 -2.77
N GLY A 399 4.03 9.19 -4.08
CA GLY A 399 5.17 8.85 -4.94
C GLY A 399 6.16 9.99 -5.18
N ALA A 400 7.24 9.72 -5.92
CA ALA A 400 8.25 10.70 -6.30
C ALA A 400 7.69 11.75 -7.30
N PRO A 401 8.32 12.95 -7.44
CA PRO A 401 9.27 13.51 -6.49
C PRO A 401 8.57 14.10 -5.28
N ARG A 402 9.27 14.12 -4.15
CA ARG A 402 8.79 14.73 -2.91
C ARG A 402 9.66 15.90 -2.53
N ALA A 403 9.06 16.92 -1.94
CA ALA A 403 9.78 18.01 -1.32
C ALA A 403 9.18 18.31 0.05
N PHE A 404 10.01 18.79 0.97
CA PHE A 404 9.64 18.97 2.37
C PHE A 404 10.09 20.33 2.88
N TYR A 405 9.26 20.95 3.70
CA TYR A 405 9.70 22.10 4.49
C TYR A 405 10.67 21.62 5.59
N THR A 406 11.93 22.00 5.47
CA THR A 406 13.04 21.48 6.28
C THR A 406 12.82 21.57 7.79
N PRO A 407 12.29 22.68 8.37
CA PRO A 407 12.02 22.72 9.81
C PRO A 407 11.09 21.63 10.31
N VAL A 408 10.00 21.35 9.59
CA VAL A 408 9.06 20.28 9.95
C VAL A 408 9.71 18.90 9.74
N LEU A 409 10.47 18.72 8.66
CA LEU A 409 11.17 17.45 8.41
C LEU A 409 12.22 17.14 9.49
N ARG A 410 12.93 18.17 9.97
CA ARG A 410 13.87 18.04 11.10
C ARG A 410 13.18 17.68 12.42
N GLU A 411 11.95 18.12 12.64
CA GLU A 411 11.14 17.72 13.80
C GLU A 411 10.66 16.28 13.69
N VAL A 412 10.10 15.90 12.54
CA VAL A 412 9.53 14.56 12.27
C VAL A 412 10.59 13.48 12.32
N LYS A 413 11.79 13.72 11.77
CA LYS A 413 12.88 12.78 11.55
C LYS A 413 12.53 11.72 10.49
N VAL A 414 13.49 11.41 9.63
CA VAL A 414 13.31 10.37 8.63
C VAL A 414 13.60 9.00 9.27
N PRO A 415 12.75 7.99 9.15
CA PRO A 415 13.07 6.65 9.64
C PRO A 415 14.32 6.10 8.97
N ASN A 416 15.29 5.61 9.75
CA ASN A 416 16.52 5.03 9.22
C ASN A 416 16.27 3.62 8.64
N THR A 417 15.63 3.58 7.49
CA THR A 417 15.32 2.36 6.73
C THR A 417 15.50 2.62 5.24
N SER A 418 15.52 1.57 4.44
CA SER A 418 15.61 1.65 2.97
C SER A 418 14.30 1.32 2.27
N TYR A 419 13.19 1.26 3.00
CA TYR A 419 11.86 1.03 2.45
C TYR A 419 10.77 1.61 3.37
N GLY A 420 9.86 2.39 2.79
CA GLY A 420 8.70 2.94 3.50
C GLY A 420 8.99 4.18 4.36
N GLU A 421 10.23 4.71 4.37
CA GLU A 421 10.60 5.94 5.06
C GLU A 421 9.82 7.14 4.51
N ASP A 422 9.66 7.18 3.21
CA ASP A 422 8.91 8.19 2.46
C ASP A 422 7.43 8.17 2.79
N TYR A 423 6.85 6.97 2.84
CA TYR A 423 5.44 6.78 3.19
C TYR A 423 5.17 7.16 4.65
N ALA A 424 6.08 6.81 5.56
CA ALA A 424 6.00 7.20 6.97
C ALA A 424 6.00 8.73 7.11
N LEU A 425 6.88 9.43 6.36
CA LEU A 425 6.92 10.88 6.33
C LEU A 425 5.61 11.48 5.81
N GLY A 426 5.13 11.03 4.66
CA GLY A 426 3.90 11.54 4.07
C GLY A 426 2.68 11.38 4.98
N LEU A 427 2.53 10.24 5.63
CA LEU A 427 1.47 10.03 6.63
C LEU A 427 1.60 11.00 7.80
N ASN A 428 2.82 11.14 8.36
CA ASN A 428 3.06 12.03 9.49
C ASN A 428 2.76 13.49 9.14
N PHE A 429 3.29 13.99 8.01
CA PHE A 429 3.03 15.35 7.53
C PHE A 429 1.53 15.58 7.32
N SER A 430 0.82 14.63 6.71
CA SER A 430 -0.60 14.74 6.43
C SER A 430 -1.48 14.83 7.69
N ARG A 431 -0.95 14.49 8.87
CA ARG A 431 -1.71 14.57 10.13
C ARG A 431 -2.05 16.01 10.52
N GLU A 432 -1.14 16.95 10.29
CA GLU A 432 -1.33 18.34 10.68
C GLU A 432 -1.26 19.31 9.50
N TYR A 433 -0.50 18.99 8.46
CA TYR A 433 -0.21 19.89 7.36
C TYR A 433 -0.86 19.45 6.06
N GLN A 434 -1.11 20.43 5.20
CA GLN A 434 -1.49 20.16 3.83
C GLN A 434 -0.31 19.54 3.06
N ILE A 435 -0.59 18.59 2.19
CA ILE A 435 0.33 18.10 1.17
C ILE A 435 -0.06 18.75 -0.15
N GLY A 436 0.83 19.57 -0.67
CA GLY A 436 0.67 20.21 -1.97
C GLY A 436 0.92 19.24 -3.12
N ARG A 437 0.36 19.56 -4.28
CA ARG A 437 0.43 18.72 -5.48
C ARG A 437 0.91 19.50 -6.69
N VAL A 438 1.76 18.87 -7.49
CA VAL A 438 2.15 19.30 -8.81
C VAL A 438 1.71 18.22 -9.79
N TYR A 439 0.71 18.52 -10.63
CA TYR A 439 0.09 17.55 -11.54
C TYR A 439 0.75 17.47 -12.91
N GLU A 440 1.58 18.44 -13.27
CA GLU A 440 2.43 18.34 -14.45
C GLU A 440 3.62 17.42 -14.17
N PRO A 441 4.05 16.59 -15.14
CA PRO A 441 5.21 15.73 -14.96
C PRO A 441 6.48 16.57 -14.78
N VAL A 442 7.15 16.40 -13.65
CA VAL A 442 8.40 17.11 -13.29
C VAL A 442 9.57 16.17 -13.06
N TYR A 443 9.36 14.88 -13.20
CA TYR A 443 10.32 13.84 -12.83
C TYR A 443 10.25 12.67 -13.79
N ASN A 444 11.40 12.12 -14.20
CA ASN A 444 11.50 10.91 -15.02
C ASN A 444 12.03 9.78 -14.15
N CYS A 445 11.13 8.83 -13.84
CA CYS A 445 11.47 7.60 -13.11
C CYS A 445 11.95 6.56 -14.12
N ARG A 446 13.27 6.28 -14.09
CA ARG A 446 13.90 5.36 -15.05
C ARG A 446 13.80 3.92 -14.56
N ARG A 447 13.21 3.04 -15.38
CA ARG A 447 13.07 1.62 -15.03
C ARG A 447 14.17 0.78 -15.65
N TRP A 448 14.76 -0.09 -14.83
CA TRP A 448 15.81 -1.03 -15.20
C TRP A 448 15.87 -2.21 -14.21
N ASP A 449 16.67 -3.24 -14.53
CA ASP A 449 16.71 -4.49 -13.77
C ASP A 449 17.23 -4.32 -12.32
N ASP A 450 18.02 -3.28 -12.05
CA ASP A 450 18.59 -3.00 -10.72
C ASP A 450 17.72 -2.04 -9.86
N ASN A 451 16.50 -1.70 -10.29
CA ASN A 451 15.59 -0.99 -9.40
C ASN A 451 15.25 -1.87 -8.18
N SER A 452 15.25 -1.29 -6.99
CA SER A 452 15.08 -2.01 -5.72
C SER A 452 13.72 -2.73 -5.59
N ASP A 453 12.74 -2.38 -6.43
CA ASP A 453 11.40 -2.96 -6.48
C ASP A 453 11.15 -3.83 -7.73
N ALA A 454 12.15 -4.05 -8.59
CA ALA A 454 11.97 -4.71 -9.89
C ALA A 454 11.57 -6.19 -9.79
N SER A 455 12.03 -6.91 -8.77
CA SER A 455 11.67 -8.32 -8.55
C SER A 455 11.84 -8.70 -7.08
N LEU A 456 10.75 -8.57 -6.33
CA LEU A 456 10.70 -9.01 -4.94
C LEU A 456 10.15 -10.44 -4.88
N ASP A 457 10.84 -11.32 -4.14
CA ASP A 457 10.24 -12.59 -3.72
C ASP A 457 9.10 -12.36 -2.71
N VAL A 458 8.24 -13.36 -2.53
CA VAL A 458 7.06 -13.25 -1.65
C VAL A 458 7.45 -12.91 -0.20
N VAL A 459 8.60 -13.38 0.28
CA VAL A 459 9.05 -13.15 1.66
C VAL A 459 9.42 -11.69 1.86
N LYS A 460 10.18 -11.10 0.93
CA LYS A 460 10.53 -9.68 0.97
C LYS A 460 9.31 -8.79 0.79
N MET A 461 8.42 -9.14 -0.14
CA MET A 461 7.18 -8.40 -0.36
C MET A 461 6.32 -8.40 0.90
N ASN A 462 6.16 -9.55 1.56
CA ASN A 462 5.42 -9.67 2.81
C ASN A 462 6.08 -8.87 3.94
N ALA A 463 7.41 -8.91 4.05
CA ALA A 463 8.14 -8.08 5.04
C ALA A 463 7.90 -6.57 4.80
N HIS A 464 7.94 -6.13 3.54
CA HIS A 464 7.64 -4.74 3.16
C HIS A 464 6.19 -4.35 3.48
N ASN A 465 5.24 -5.19 3.14
CA ASN A 465 3.82 -4.97 3.41
C ASN A 465 3.54 -4.94 4.92
N LEU A 466 4.10 -5.88 5.68
CA LEU A 466 3.99 -5.93 7.14
C LEU A 466 4.53 -4.64 7.78
N TYR A 467 5.67 -4.15 7.30
CA TYR A 467 6.25 -2.90 7.79
C TYR A 467 5.39 -1.68 7.43
N LYS A 468 4.88 -1.58 6.19
CA LYS A 468 3.96 -0.49 5.80
C LYS A 468 2.66 -0.52 6.61
N ASP A 469 2.11 -1.70 6.87
CA ASP A 469 0.92 -1.84 7.72
C ASP A 469 1.22 -1.45 9.17
N ARG A 470 2.46 -1.69 9.66
CA ARG A 470 2.91 -1.20 10.96
C ARG A 470 2.99 0.33 11.01
N ILE A 471 3.53 0.97 9.96
CA ILE A 471 3.55 2.44 9.82
C ILE A 471 2.12 3.00 9.85
N ARG A 472 1.19 2.41 9.08
CA ARG A 472 -0.23 2.79 9.09
C ARG A 472 -0.86 2.64 10.47
N THR A 473 -0.52 1.56 11.18
CA THR A 473 -1.02 1.30 12.54
C THR A 473 -0.59 2.39 13.50
N TRP A 474 0.69 2.75 13.52
CA TRP A 474 1.19 3.83 14.37
C TRP A 474 0.57 5.19 14.01
N GLU A 475 0.44 5.47 12.72
CA GLU A 475 -0.20 6.71 12.28
C GLU A 475 -1.68 6.75 12.66
N LEU A 476 -2.42 5.66 12.48
CA LEU A 476 -3.83 5.57 12.88
C LEU A 476 -4.01 5.78 14.38
N GLN A 477 -3.18 5.15 15.21
CA GLN A 477 -3.17 5.35 16.65
C GLN A 477 -2.87 6.81 17.02
N ALA A 478 -1.91 7.45 16.32
CA ALA A 478 -1.60 8.85 16.52
C ALA A 478 -2.77 9.77 16.14
N ARG A 479 -3.50 9.47 15.05
CA ARG A 479 -4.71 10.23 14.64
C ARG A 479 -5.85 10.09 15.64
N ILE A 480 -6.09 8.88 16.14
CA ILE A 480 -7.10 8.64 17.19
C ILE A 480 -6.74 9.43 18.45
N ALA A 481 -5.46 9.40 18.87
CA ALA A 481 -5.00 10.17 20.02
C ALA A 481 -5.09 11.68 19.79
N PHE A 482 -4.79 12.16 18.59
CA PHE A 482 -4.90 13.56 18.19
C PHE A 482 -6.35 14.06 18.25
N ASN A 483 -7.30 13.27 17.73
CA ASN A 483 -8.71 13.62 17.74
C ASN A 483 -9.32 13.64 19.15
N LYS A 484 -8.84 12.80 20.07
CA LYS A 484 -9.27 12.80 21.48
C LYS A 484 -8.81 14.03 22.27
N LYS A 485 -7.80 14.78 21.78
CA LYS A 485 -7.29 16.00 22.43
C LYS A 485 -7.98 17.28 21.96
N LYS A 486 -8.79 17.20 20.92
CA LYS A 486 -9.61 18.31 20.42
C LYS A 486 -10.96 18.33 21.11
#